data_3713124217ff1f2222561ca3c6bb4c43
#
_entry.id   3713124217ff1f2222561ca3c6bb4c43
#
_cell.length_a   1.000
_cell.length_b   1.000
_cell.length_c   1.000
_cell.angle_alpha   90.00
_cell.angle_beta   90.00
_cell.angle_gamma   90.00
#
_symmetry.space_group_name_H-M   'P 1'
#
loop_
_entity.id
_entity.type
_entity.pdbx_description
1 polymer ?
#
loop_
_entity_poly.entity_id
_entity_poly.type
_entity_poly.pdbx_seq_one_letter_code
_entity_poly.pdbx_strand_id
1 'polypeptide(L)'
;MATQLKGASELRTALRRFEPDLAKELQDEVANVLKPIVKKARGFIPSDFTPSHWRGDSKTGKWPIYNATLMRRGIGYKTTPSKPNRRGFSYAASIANKTASGSIFETAGRKNPNGMQKAPKGTPRTNKNFSHSNNPQAGAQFIRALENASPIAQGNTRTGSGRRGRYMKGRLIYRAWAEDGGKTNAAVIKAIEGAAAKFRTRVGR
;
A
#
# COMPACT_ATOMS: atom_id res chain seq x y z
N MET A 1 -3.83 0.69 -0.53
CA MET A 1 -5.20 0.38 -0.11
C MET A 1 -6.01 1.63 -0.11
N ALA A 2 -7.26 1.55 -0.54
CA ALA A 2 -8.13 2.71 -0.63
C ALA A 2 -9.59 2.27 -0.51
N THR A 3 -10.38 3.10 0.17
CA THR A 3 -11.83 2.94 0.28
C THR A 3 -12.49 3.51 -0.96
N GLN A 4 -13.22 2.70 -1.69
CA GLN A 4 -13.96 3.13 -2.88
C GLN A 4 -15.38 3.51 -2.49
N LEU A 5 -15.81 4.71 -2.85
CA LEU A 5 -17.16 5.21 -2.62
C LEU A 5 -17.65 5.92 -3.88
N LYS A 6 -18.92 5.69 -4.24
CA LYS A 6 -19.59 6.45 -5.30
C LYS A 6 -20.06 7.77 -4.70
N GLY A 7 -19.86 8.87 -5.41
CA GLY A 7 -20.30 10.19 -4.95
C GLY A 7 -19.38 10.89 -3.95
N ALA A 8 -18.25 10.29 -3.55
CA ALA A 8 -17.33 10.92 -2.59
C ALA A 8 -16.64 12.18 -3.14
N SER A 9 -16.39 12.24 -4.44
CA SER A 9 -15.81 13.42 -5.09
C SER A 9 -16.82 14.55 -5.23
N GLU A 10 -18.06 14.23 -5.54
CA GLU A 10 -19.18 15.15 -5.68
C GLU A 10 -19.53 15.78 -4.33
N LEU A 11 -19.67 14.96 -3.29
CA LEU A 11 -19.88 15.44 -1.92
C LEU A 11 -18.77 16.41 -1.50
N ARG A 12 -17.52 16.06 -1.74
CA ARG A 12 -16.41 16.94 -1.38
C ARG A 12 -16.41 18.25 -2.16
N THR A 13 -16.77 18.22 -3.44
CA THR A 13 -16.89 19.44 -4.25
C THR A 13 -18.00 20.32 -3.72
N ALA A 14 -19.14 19.75 -3.37
CA ALA A 14 -20.26 20.47 -2.75
C ALA A 14 -19.87 21.06 -1.39
N LEU A 15 -19.24 20.25 -0.52
CA LEU A 15 -18.76 20.73 0.79
C LEU A 15 -17.79 21.89 0.65
N ARG A 16 -16.82 21.82 -0.26
CA ARG A 16 -15.85 22.92 -0.47
C ARG A 16 -16.50 24.20 -0.96
N ARG A 17 -17.55 24.07 -1.77
CA ARG A 17 -18.24 25.23 -2.35
C ARG A 17 -19.19 25.89 -1.37
N PHE A 18 -19.91 25.12 -0.58
CA PHE A 18 -21.00 25.59 0.27
C PHE A 18 -20.68 25.59 1.77
N GLU A 19 -19.82 24.67 2.23
CA GLU A 19 -19.50 24.47 3.64
C GLU A 19 -18.00 24.12 3.81
N PRO A 20 -17.08 25.10 3.63
CA PRO A 20 -15.64 24.86 3.67
C PRO A 20 -15.14 24.34 5.02
N ASP A 21 -15.76 24.75 6.12
CA ASP A 21 -15.40 24.28 7.47
C ASP A 21 -15.74 22.81 7.66
N LEU A 22 -16.90 22.37 7.17
CA LEU A 22 -17.27 20.95 7.20
C LEU A 22 -16.37 20.11 6.27
N ALA A 23 -15.92 20.69 5.15
CA ALA A 23 -14.94 20.02 4.28
C ALA A 23 -13.60 19.82 4.99
N LYS A 24 -13.16 20.77 5.80
CA LYS A 24 -11.93 20.67 6.61
C LYS A 24 -12.10 19.65 7.74
N GLU A 25 -13.22 19.73 8.49
CA GLU A 25 -13.55 18.77 9.55
C GLU A 25 -13.51 17.32 9.02
N LEU A 26 -14.13 17.05 7.88
CA LEU A 26 -14.10 15.74 7.24
C LEU A 26 -12.67 15.30 6.89
N GLN A 27 -11.84 16.21 6.37
CA GLN A 27 -10.44 15.87 6.07
C GLN A 27 -9.65 15.51 7.31
N ASP A 28 -9.83 16.25 8.39
CA ASP A 28 -9.14 16.02 9.66
C ASP A 28 -9.62 14.72 10.32
N GLU A 29 -10.90 14.42 10.28
CA GLU A 29 -11.45 13.17 10.77
C GLU A 29 -10.91 11.96 9.99
N VAL A 30 -10.93 12.00 8.67
CA VAL A 30 -10.34 10.96 7.83
C VAL A 30 -8.83 10.83 8.07
N ALA A 31 -8.10 11.94 8.24
CA ALA A 31 -6.69 11.91 8.57
C ALA A 31 -6.44 11.20 9.92
N ASN A 32 -7.24 11.49 10.93
CA ASN A 32 -7.11 10.87 12.26
C ASN A 32 -7.36 9.36 12.22
N VAL A 33 -8.29 8.90 11.38
CA VAL A 33 -8.55 7.47 11.16
C VAL A 33 -7.38 6.79 10.43
N LEU A 34 -6.70 7.47 9.49
CA LEU A 34 -5.60 6.87 8.70
C LEU A 34 -4.23 6.90 9.40
N LYS A 35 -3.99 7.86 10.26
CA LYS A 35 -2.71 8.03 10.99
C LYS A 35 -2.24 6.76 11.71
N PRO A 36 -3.08 6.04 12.48
CA PRO A 36 -2.69 4.82 13.18
C PRO A 36 -2.17 3.73 12.22
N ILE A 37 -2.85 3.52 11.09
CA ILE A 37 -2.43 2.54 10.08
C ILE A 37 -1.08 2.90 9.48
N VAL A 38 -0.87 4.17 9.15
CA VAL A 38 0.42 4.66 8.63
C VAL A 38 1.52 4.48 9.68
N LYS A 39 1.25 4.81 10.95
CA LYS A 39 2.19 4.58 12.06
C LYS A 39 2.55 3.11 12.20
N LYS A 40 1.55 2.22 12.16
CA LYS A 40 1.73 0.77 12.22
C LYS A 40 2.55 0.24 11.04
N ALA A 41 2.22 0.64 9.82
CA ALA A 41 2.95 0.26 8.62
C ALA A 41 4.43 0.71 8.66
N ARG A 42 4.70 1.91 9.16
CA ARG A 42 6.07 2.42 9.37
C ARG A 42 6.84 1.63 10.42
N GLY A 43 6.16 1.13 11.45
CA GLY A 43 6.73 0.30 12.52
C GLY A 43 7.22 -1.07 12.03
N PHE A 44 6.71 -1.57 10.92
CA PHE A 44 7.19 -2.82 10.32
C PHE A 44 8.51 -2.70 9.54
N ILE A 45 9.06 -1.49 9.41
CA ILE A 45 10.34 -1.27 8.74
C ILE A 45 11.46 -1.40 9.78
N PRO A 46 12.33 -2.44 9.71
CA PRO A 46 13.43 -2.61 10.63
C PRO A 46 14.41 -1.42 10.54
N SER A 47 14.95 -0.97 11.67
CA SER A 47 15.92 0.13 11.70
C SER A 47 17.32 -0.34 11.31
N ASP A 48 17.73 -1.48 11.85
CA ASP A 48 19.11 -1.99 11.81
C ASP A 48 19.28 -3.16 10.86
N PHE A 49 18.39 -3.25 9.89
CA PHE A 49 18.38 -4.33 8.94
C PHE A 49 19.22 -3.97 7.71
N THR A 50 20.30 -4.70 7.52
CA THR A 50 21.04 -4.70 6.24
C THR A 50 20.76 -6.02 5.56
N PRO A 51 19.78 -6.06 4.62
CA PRO A 51 19.46 -7.30 3.95
C PRO A 51 20.68 -7.81 3.18
N SER A 52 21.09 -9.04 3.46
CA SER A 52 22.08 -9.71 2.62
C SER A 52 21.57 -9.67 1.17
N HIS A 53 22.45 -9.30 0.26
CA HIS A 53 22.15 -9.15 -1.18
C HIS A 53 21.28 -7.93 -1.59
N TRP A 54 20.89 -7.03 -0.67
CA TRP A 54 20.33 -5.73 -1.05
C TRP A 54 21.46 -4.69 -1.15
N ARG A 55 22.30 -4.85 -2.12
CA ARG A 55 23.30 -3.84 -2.45
C ARG A 55 22.70 -2.91 -3.48
N GLY A 56 22.46 -1.66 -3.08
CA GLY A 56 22.11 -0.61 -4.01
C GLY A 56 23.28 -0.38 -4.98
N ASP A 57 22.99 -0.20 -6.23
CA ASP A 57 23.98 0.24 -7.20
C ASP A 57 23.98 1.77 -7.24
N SER A 58 24.95 2.37 -6.52
CA SER A 58 25.13 3.82 -6.48
C SER A 58 25.64 4.39 -7.82
N LYS A 59 26.25 3.56 -8.66
CA LYS A 59 26.82 4.00 -9.94
C LYS A 59 25.79 4.02 -11.08
N THR A 60 24.87 3.06 -11.12
CA THR A 60 23.88 2.97 -12.21
C THR A 60 22.49 3.44 -11.79
N GLY A 61 22.25 3.70 -10.53
CA GLY A 61 20.94 4.12 -9.99
C GLY A 61 19.80 3.11 -10.20
N LYS A 62 20.10 1.91 -10.75
CA LYS A 62 19.10 0.91 -11.12
C LYS A 62 18.43 0.24 -9.93
N TRP A 63 19.11 0.17 -8.78
CA TRP A 63 18.60 -0.46 -7.57
C TRP A 63 18.66 0.50 -6.40
N PRO A 64 17.54 0.82 -5.76
CA PRO A 64 17.53 1.69 -4.60
C PRO A 64 18.22 1.00 -3.42
N ILE A 65 19.04 1.76 -2.69
CA ILE A 65 19.65 1.31 -1.44
C ILE A 65 18.55 1.14 -0.38
N TYR A 66 18.71 0.14 0.49
CA TYR A 66 17.87 0.05 1.68
C TYR A 66 18.10 1.25 2.59
N ASN A 67 17.06 2.02 2.82
CA ASN A 67 17.08 3.15 3.74
C ASN A 67 15.76 3.21 4.51
N ALA A 68 15.82 2.76 5.76
CA ALA A 68 14.64 2.69 6.64
C ALA A 68 13.96 4.05 6.83
N THR A 69 14.75 5.12 6.96
CA THR A 69 14.22 6.49 7.15
C THR A 69 13.46 6.97 5.92
N LEU A 70 14.05 6.80 4.73
CA LEU A 70 13.37 7.17 3.46
C LEU A 70 12.13 6.31 3.23
N MET A 71 12.19 5.01 3.53
CA MET A 71 11.04 4.12 3.41
C MET A 71 9.90 4.54 4.35
N ARG A 72 10.20 4.87 5.61
CA ARG A 72 9.20 5.36 6.58
C ARG A 72 8.58 6.68 6.11
N ARG A 73 9.40 7.64 5.63
CA ARG A 73 8.90 8.91 5.07
C ARG A 73 8.04 8.70 3.82
N GLY A 74 8.35 7.67 3.02
CA GLY A 74 7.60 7.32 1.81
C GLY A 74 6.19 6.80 2.07
N ILE A 75 5.93 6.21 3.24
CA ILE A 75 4.59 5.76 3.60
C ILE A 75 3.78 6.96 4.09
N GLY A 76 2.74 7.29 3.37
CA GLY A 76 1.86 8.41 3.69
C GLY A 76 0.41 8.14 3.33
N TYR A 77 -0.47 9.06 3.70
CA TYR A 77 -1.88 9.02 3.36
C TYR A 77 -2.29 10.26 2.57
N LYS A 78 -3.40 10.13 1.86
CA LYS A 78 -4.12 11.24 1.23
C LYS A 78 -5.59 11.17 1.65
N THR A 79 -6.12 12.32 2.06
CA THR A 79 -7.55 12.51 2.40
C THR A 79 -8.34 13.05 1.22
N THR A 80 -7.66 13.29 0.09
CA THR A 80 -8.30 13.77 -1.14
C THR A 80 -8.79 12.59 -1.97
N PRO A 81 -10.05 12.60 -2.41
CA PRO A 81 -10.55 11.64 -3.37
C PRO A 81 -9.72 11.63 -4.65
N SER A 82 -9.59 10.45 -5.24
CA SER A 82 -8.99 10.32 -6.58
C SER A 82 -9.98 10.79 -7.65
N LYS A 83 -9.47 11.04 -8.85
CA LYS A 83 -10.34 11.16 -10.03
C LYS A 83 -11.11 9.84 -10.21
N PRO A 84 -12.36 9.88 -10.66
CA PRO A 84 -13.13 8.69 -10.98
C PRO A 84 -12.40 7.84 -12.04
N ASN A 85 -12.45 6.52 -11.88
CA ASN A 85 -11.97 5.61 -12.91
C ASN A 85 -13.02 5.47 -14.03
N ARG A 86 -12.73 4.66 -15.06
CA ARG A 86 -13.66 4.41 -16.19
C ARG A 86 -15.03 3.85 -15.76
N ARG A 87 -15.14 3.27 -14.56
CA ARG A 87 -16.39 2.75 -13.99
C ARG A 87 -17.07 3.72 -13.02
N GLY A 88 -16.60 4.97 -12.92
CA GLY A 88 -17.17 6.00 -12.05
C GLY A 88 -16.79 5.90 -10.58
N PHE A 89 -15.91 4.96 -10.18
CA PHE A 89 -15.46 4.84 -8.80
C PHE A 89 -14.28 5.77 -8.52
N SER A 90 -14.33 6.45 -7.39
CA SER A 90 -13.21 7.21 -6.84
C SER A 90 -12.81 6.65 -5.47
N TYR A 91 -11.53 6.82 -5.11
CA TYR A 91 -11.08 6.53 -3.75
C TYR A 91 -11.35 7.75 -2.88
N ALA A 92 -12.06 7.56 -1.78
CA ALA A 92 -12.32 8.64 -0.82
C ALA A 92 -11.03 9.05 -0.09
N ALA A 93 -10.18 8.09 0.22
CA ALA A 93 -8.88 8.27 0.86
C ALA A 93 -7.92 7.15 0.45
N SER A 94 -6.61 7.36 0.60
CA SER A 94 -5.63 6.34 0.24
C SER A 94 -4.38 6.38 1.12
N ILE A 95 -3.77 5.21 1.34
CA ILE A 95 -2.44 5.06 1.90
C ILE A 95 -1.53 4.52 0.80
N ALA A 96 -0.37 5.11 0.62
CA ALA A 96 0.57 4.74 -0.41
C ALA A 96 2.02 4.80 0.08
N ASN A 97 2.87 3.96 -0.50
CA ASN A 97 4.32 4.06 -0.38
C ASN A 97 4.86 4.69 -1.67
N LYS A 98 5.61 5.78 -1.52
CA LYS A 98 6.14 6.56 -2.65
C LYS A 98 7.60 6.25 -2.97
N THR A 99 8.25 5.37 -2.19
CA THR A 99 9.67 5.04 -2.37
C THR A 99 9.84 3.71 -3.11
N ALA A 100 10.80 3.64 -4.01
CA ALA A 100 11.12 2.42 -4.75
C ALA A 100 11.59 1.32 -3.80
N SER A 101 12.48 1.63 -2.84
CA SER A 101 12.93 0.67 -1.82
C SER A 101 11.77 0.16 -0.96
N GLY A 102 10.87 1.04 -0.55
CA GLY A 102 9.68 0.64 0.19
C GLY A 102 8.73 -0.25 -0.62
N SER A 103 8.59 -0.01 -1.91
CA SER A 103 7.78 -0.85 -2.81
C SER A 103 8.39 -2.24 -3.00
N ILE A 104 9.72 -2.32 -3.13
CA ILE A 104 10.44 -3.60 -3.20
C ILE A 104 10.27 -4.36 -1.88
N PHE A 105 10.50 -3.70 -0.73
CA PHE A 105 10.34 -4.32 0.58
C PHE A 105 8.91 -4.83 0.80
N GLU A 106 7.91 -4.06 0.40
CA GLU A 106 6.49 -4.41 0.50
C GLU A 106 6.14 -5.67 -0.27
N THR A 107 6.67 -5.84 -1.50
CA THR A 107 6.15 -6.81 -2.47
C THR A 107 7.12 -7.90 -2.88
N ALA A 108 8.41 -7.82 -2.53
CA ALA A 108 9.39 -8.83 -2.90
C ALA A 108 8.98 -10.22 -2.38
N GLY A 109 9.07 -11.24 -3.22
CA GLY A 109 8.61 -12.60 -2.91
C GLY A 109 7.12 -12.84 -3.04
N ARG A 110 6.31 -11.81 -3.35
CA ARG A 110 4.86 -11.94 -3.43
C ARG A 110 4.38 -12.96 -4.47
N LYS A 111 5.04 -13.03 -5.62
CA LYS A 111 4.73 -13.98 -6.70
C LYS A 111 5.65 -15.20 -6.67
N ASN A 112 6.88 -15.01 -6.24
CA ASN A 112 7.92 -16.03 -6.20
C ASN A 112 8.55 -16.08 -4.81
N PRO A 113 7.95 -16.78 -3.83
CA PRO A 113 8.44 -16.82 -2.45
C PRO A 113 9.83 -17.47 -2.35
N ASN A 114 10.23 -18.27 -3.33
CA ASN A 114 11.55 -18.88 -3.41
C ASN A 114 12.56 -18.06 -4.25
N GLY A 115 12.19 -16.84 -4.65
CA GLY A 115 12.99 -16.04 -5.57
C GLY A 115 12.92 -16.53 -7.01
N MET A 116 13.52 -15.77 -7.92
CA MET A 116 13.69 -16.24 -9.30
C MET A 116 14.78 -17.30 -9.33
N GLN A 117 14.41 -18.53 -9.57
CA GLN A 117 15.35 -19.59 -9.91
C GLN A 117 15.84 -19.39 -11.36
N LYS A 118 16.95 -20.09 -11.67
CA LYS A 118 17.59 -20.12 -12.97
C LYS A 118 16.59 -20.10 -14.13
N ALA A 119 16.86 -19.30 -15.14
CA ALA A 119 16.05 -19.27 -16.37
C ALA A 119 15.72 -20.69 -16.86
N PRO A 120 14.51 -20.96 -17.31
CA PRO A 120 14.17 -22.26 -17.92
C PRO A 120 15.17 -22.60 -19.02
N LYS A 121 15.53 -23.89 -19.11
CA LYS A 121 16.43 -24.40 -20.18
C LYS A 121 15.85 -23.95 -21.55
N GLY A 122 16.66 -23.31 -22.38
CA GLY A 122 16.26 -22.84 -23.71
C GLY A 122 15.80 -21.38 -23.78
N THR A 123 15.71 -20.65 -22.66
CA THR A 123 15.39 -19.22 -22.72
C THR A 123 16.64 -18.41 -23.10
N PRO A 124 16.60 -17.57 -24.14
CA PRO A 124 17.76 -16.76 -24.53
C PRO A 124 18.23 -15.87 -23.37
N ARG A 125 19.54 -15.77 -23.17
CA ARG A 125 20.17 -14.92 -22.15
C ARG A 125 19.87 -13.42 -22.30
N THR A 126 19.31 -13.03 -23.42
CA THR A 126 18.89 -11.66 -23.72
C THR A 126 17.65 -11.20 -22.98
N ASN A 127 16.95 -12.10 -22.28
CA ASN A 127 15.74 -11.72 -21.55
C ASN A 127 16.12 -10.94 -20.27
N LYS A 128 15.91 -9.63 -20.30
CA LYS A 128 16.26 -8.65 -19.24
C LYS A 128 15.62 -8.93 -17.87
N ASN A 129 14.75 -9.93 -17.78
CA ASN A 129 13.98 -10.29 -16.58
C ASN A 129 14.68 -11.31 -15.68
N PHE A 130 15.85 -11.83 -16.04
CA PHE A 130 16.58 -12.80 -15.25
C PHE A 130 17.70 -12.15 -14.45
N SER A 131 17.90 -12.62 -13.22
CA SER A 131 19.01 -12.20 -12.37
C SER A 131 20.34 -12.55 -13.04
N HIS A 132 21.22 -11.56 -13.18
CA HIS A 132 22.58 -11.73 -13.65
C HIS A 132 23.54 -12.19 -12.54
N SER A 133 23.02 -12.58 -11.39
CA SER A 133 23.83 -13.09 -10.30
C SER A 133 24.42 -14.47 -10.64
N ASN A 134 25.71 -14.64 -10.37
CA ASN A 134 26.39 -15.94 -10.47
C ASN A 134 25.91 -16.93 -9.38
N ASN A 135 25.24 -16.43 -8.33
CA ASN A 135 24.62 -17.23 -7.30
C ASN A 135 23.16 -17.56 -7.68
N PRO A 136 22.83 -18.83 -8.03
CA PRO A 136 21.48 -19.23 -8.41
C PRO A 136 20.46 -19.10 -7.26
N GLN A 137 20.93 -18.99 -6.02
CA GLN A 137 20.08 -18.87 -4.82
C GLN A 137 19.96 -17.42 -4.31
N ALA A 138 20.60 -16.45 -4.93
CA ALA A 138 20.62 -15.07 -4.46
C ALA A 138 19.21 -14.49 -4.24
N GLY A 139 18.29 -14.77 -5.16
CA GLY A 139 16.90 -14.33 -5.04
C GLY A 139 16.15 -14.98 -3.86
N ALA A 140 16.38 -16.27 -3.64
CA ALA A 140 15.78 -17.00 -2.52
C ALA A 140 16.35 -16.52 -1.18
N GLN A 141 17.67 -16.31 -1.10
CA GLN A 141 18.33 -15.76 0.10
C GLN A 141 17.85 -14.36 0.42
N PHE A 142 17.72 -13.51 -0.59
CA PHE A 142 17.17 -12.15 -0.44
C PHE A 142 15.74 -12.16 0.13
N ILE A 143 14.86 -12.97 -0.45
CA ILE A 143 13.48 -13.07 0.01
C ILE A 143 13.41 -13.65 1.42
N ARG A 144 14.19 -14.68 1.73
CA ARG A 144 14.26 -15.27 3.08
C ARG A 144 14.73 -14.25 4.10
N ALA A 145 15.73 -13.43 3.78
CA ALA A 145 16.18 -12.36 4.66
C ALA A 145 15.07 -11.33 4.93
N LEU A 146 14.29 -10.94 3.90
CA LEU A 146 13.15 -10.05 4.07
C LEU A 146 12.03 -10.69 4.91
N GLU A 147 11.73 -11.98 4.70
CA GLU A 147 10.70 -12.71 5.48
C GLU A 147 11.07 -12.80 6.96
N ASN A 148 12.36 -13.06 7.27
CA ASN A 148 12.84 -13.10 8.65
C ASN A 148 12.73 -11.75 9.34
N ALA A 149 12.99 -10.67 8.62
CA ALA A 149 12.92 -9.31 9.18
C ALA A 149 11.48 -8.78 9.30
N SER A 150 10.63 -9.09 8.34
CA SER A 150 9.23 -8.68 8.32
C SER A 150 8.43 -9.62 7.41
N PRO A 151 7.72 -10.59 7.97
CA PRO A 151 6.97 -11.56 7.18
C PRO A 151 5.84 -10.91 6.36
N ILE A 152 5.61 -11.45 5.15
CA ILE A 152 4.48 -11.04 4.32
C ILE A 152 3.18 -11.46 4.98
N ALA A 153 2.28 -10.51 5.17
CA ALA A 153 0.92 -10.82 5.59
C ALA A 153 0.22 -11.64 4.49
N GLN A 154 -0.19 -12.85 4.85
CA GLN A 154 -0.99 -13.71 4.00
C GLN A 154 -2.47 -13.47 4.30
N GLY A 155 -3.27 -13.28 3.27
CA GLY A 155 -4.71 -13.15 3.41
C GLY A 155 -5.43 -14.24 2.61
N ASN A 156 -6.34 -14.93 3.26
CA ASN A 156 -7.32 -15.77 2.58
C ASN A 156 -8.50 -14.88 2.20
N THR A 157 -8.67 -14.58 0.92
CA THR A 157 -9.93 -14.05 0.42
C THR A 157 -10.68 -15.17 -0.30
N ARG A 158 -11.88 -15.46 0.15
CA ARG A 158 -12.85 -16.18 -0.66
C ARG A 158 -13.24 -15.25 -1.81
N THR A 159 -12.82 -15.56 -3.02
CA THR A 159 -13.44 -15.01 -4.21
C THR A 159 -14.76 -15.76 -4.43
N GLY A 160 -15.80 -15.06 -4.91
CA GLY A 160 -17.13 -15.64 -5.13
C GLY A 160 -17.22 -16.87 -6.06
N SER A 161 -16.09 -17.27 -6.65
CA SER A 161 -15.94 -18.47 -7.48
C SER A 161 -15.47 -19.71 -6.68
N GLY A 162 -15.41 -19.65 -5.36
CA GLY A 162 -15.00 -20.80 -4.52
C GLY A 162 -13.49 -21.13 -4.56
N ARG A 163 -12.73 -20.51 -5.43
CA ARG A 163 -11.28 -20.69 -5.49
C ARG A 163 -10.62 -19.87 -4.38
N ARG A 164 -9.91 -20.56 -3.49
CA ARG A 164 -9.07 -19.92 -2.47
C ARG A 164 -7.88 -19.22 -3.15
N GLY A 165 -8.03 -17.95 -3.49
CA GLY A 165 -6.93 -17.13 -3.93
C GLY A 165 -6.07 -16.75 -2.71
N ARG A 166 -4.84 -17.22 -2.63
CA ARG A 166 -3.86 -16.66 -1.72
C ARG A 166 -3.45 -15.30 -2.24
N TYR A 167 -4.01 -14.24 -1.68
CA TYR A 167 -3.48 -12.91 -1.92
C TYR A 167 -2.38 -12.64 -0.91
N MET A 168 -1.14 -12.76 -1.35
CA MET A 168 -0.01 -12.22 -0.61
C MET A 168 -0.17 -10.70 -0.55
N LYS A 169 -0.34 -10.15 0.63
CA LYS A 169 -0.68 -8.74 0.79
C LYS A 169 0.54 -7.84 0.83
N GLY A 170 1.61 -8.22 1.46
CA GLY A 170 2.81 -7.42 1.61
C GLY A 170 3.23 -7.24 3.07
N ARG A 171 4.36 -6.56 3.30
CA ARG A 171 5.02 -6.50 4.61
C ARG A 171 4.70 -5.25 5.41
N LEU A 172 4.27 -4.17 4.77
CA LEU A 172 4.09 -2.87 5.39
C LEU A 172 2.62 -2.45 5.40
N ILE A 173 2.18 -1.73 4.37
CA ILE A 173 0.82 -1.20 4.27
C ILE A 173 -0.21 -2.32 4.21
N TYR A 174 0.05 -3.33 3.40
CA TYR A 174 -0.88 -4.46 3.27
C TYR A 174 -0.99 -5.27 4.56
N ARG A 175 0.13 -5.43 5.30
CA ARG A 175 0.11 -6.08 6.61
C ARG A 175 -0.67 -5.25 7.63
N ALA A 176 -0.37 -3.96 7.75
CA ALA A 176 -1.09 -3.06 8.65
C ALA A 176 -2.59 -3.07 8.39
N TRP A 177 -2.99 -3.03 7.12
CA TRP A 177 -4.39 -3.09 6.70
C TRP A 177 -5.05 -4.44 6.98
N ALA A 178 -4.33 -5.54 6.80
CA ALA A 178 -4.84 -6.88 7.10
C ALA A 178 -5.10 -7.06 8.60
N GLU A 179 -4.19 -6.56 9.44
CA GLU A 179 -4.30 -6.62 10.89
C GLU A 179 -5.36 -5.65 11.46
N ASP A 180 -5.72 -4.62 10.71
CA ASP A 180 -6.81 -3.70 11.05
C ASP A 180 -8.20 -4.34 10.95
N GLY A 181 -8.35 -5.40 10.16
CA GLY A 181 -9.60 -6.15 10.02
C GLY A 181 -10.77 -5.35 9.43
N GLY A 182 -10.49 -4.25 8.72
CA GLY A 182 -11.50 -3.40 8.08
C GLY A 182 -12.05 -2.27 8.97
N LYS A 183 -11.58 -2.12 10.19
CA LYS A 183 -12.01 -1.07 11.14
C LYS A 183 -11.79 0.33 10.56
N THR A 184 -10.62 0.57 9.99
CA THR A 184 -10.30 1.85 9.32
C THR A 184 -11.24 2.14 8.17
N ASN A 185 -11.58 1.12 7.35
CA ASN A 185 -12.50 1.29 6.24
C ASN A 185 -13.90 1.71 6.73
N ALA A 186 -14.42 1.02 7.74
CA ALA A 186 -15.70 1.35 8.36
C ALA A 186 -15.70 2.76 8.98
N ALA A 187 -14.61 3.15 9.65
CA ALA A 187 -14.49 4.48 10.25
C ALA A 187 -14.45 5.60 9.18
N VAL A 188 -13.75 5.39 8.05
CA VAL A 188 -13.75 6.35 6.93
C VAL A 188 -15.14 6.49 6.32
N ILE A 189 -15.88 5.38 6.14
CA ILE A 189 -17.26 5.42 5.63
C ILE A 189 -18.12 6.21 6.59
N LYS A 190 -18.07 5.91 7.89
CA LYS A 190 -18.85 6.62 8.93
C LYS A 190 -18.56 8.13 8.96
N ALA A 191 -17.28 8.52 8.82
CA ALA A 191 -16.92 9.95 8.74
C ALA A 191 -17.56 10.64 7.53
N ILE A 192 -17.57 9.99 6.38
CA ILE A 192 -18.18 10.53 5.16
C ILE A 192 -19.71 10.64 5.29
N GLU A 193 -20.35 9.60 5.82
CA GLU A 193 -21.80 9.58 6.07
C GLU A 193 -22.21 10.66 7.08
N GLY A 194 -21.41 10.83 8.15
CA GLY A 194 -21.61 11.88 9.15
C GLY A 194 -21.51 13.28 8.54
N ALA A 195 -20.50 13.52 7.71
CA ALA A 195 -20.39 14.81 7.01
C ALA A 195 -21.54 15.04 6.03
N ALA A 196 -21.98 14.00 5.31
CA ALA A 196 -23.13 14.10 4.41
C ALA A 196 -24.44 14.42 5.16
N ALA A 197 -24.66 13.83 6.33
CA ALA A 197 -25.81 14.10 7.17
C ALA A 197 -25.80 15.56 7.69
N LYS A 198 -24.65 16.02 8.21
CA LYS A 198 -24.48 17.43 8.65
C LYS A 198 -24.74 18.42 7.50
N PHE A 199 -24.24 18.11 6.30
CA PHE A 199 -24.45 18.96 5.13
C PHE A 199 -25.93 19.06 4.75
N ARG A 200 -26.67 17.94 4.72
CA ARG A 200 -28.11 17.94 4.45
C ARG A 200 -28.88 18.78 5.45
N THR A 201 -28.56 18.70 6.74
CA THR A 201 -29.20 19.46 7.79
C THR A 201 -28.93 20.96 7.65
N ARG A 202 -27.78 21.38 7.18
CA ARG A 202 -27.42 22.81 7.01
C ARG A 202 -28.00 23.41 5.73
N VAL A 203 -28.03 22.65 4.64
CA VAL A 203 -28.55 23.14 3.34
C VAL A 203 -30.05 23.02 3.23
N GLY A 204 -30.69 22.15 4.03
CA GLY A 204 -32.16 22.02 4.09
C GLY A 204 -32.86 22.99 5.00
N ARG A 205 -32.13 23.98 5.58
CA ARG A 205 -32.68 25.12 6.32
C ARG A 205 -32.65 26.36 5.44
#